data_79521d313deb0ee1b42184c66202b5d8
#
_entry.id   79521d313deb0ee1b42184c66202b5d8
#
_cell.length_a   1.000
_cell.length_b   1.000
_cell.length_c   1.000
_cell.angle_alpha   90.00
_cell.angle_beta   90.00
_cell.angle_gamma   90.00
#
_symmetry.space_group_name_H-M   'P 1'
#
loop_
_entity.id
_entity.type
_entity.pdbx_description
1 polymer ?
#
loop_
_entity_poly.entity_id
_entity_poly.type
_entity_poly.pdbx_seq_one_letter_code
_entity_poly.pdbx_strand_id
1 'polypeptide(L)'
;MLSIADFYTNVDEVRAFALQQEFVGEESHFPGKRTKSFLNDSVKEIIQSTIKPFAGDVTWWGDHNSGAFQYTTAADRSWIHSDGNTDWAGVLYLTPDAPLSSGTGIFKHKATGLRNWIYKDHITEEDKTGVKGAPHRGADSVDYTKWDMVDRIGNMYNRLIMYRGDLFHVSLDYLGKDLQKGR
;
A
#
# COMPACT_ATOMS: atom_id res chain seq x y z
N MET A 1 8.05 10.40 -2.85
CA MET A 1 8.17 8.93 -2.85
C MET A 1 9.60 8.56 -2.51
N LEU A 2 9.80 7.55 -1.66
CA LEU A 2 11.09 7.00 -1.26
C LEU A 2 11.14 5.53 -1.65
N SER A 3 12.30 5.04 -2.07
CA SER A 3 12.53 3.61 -2.35
C SER A 3 13.88 3.23 -1.75
N ILE A 4 13.87 2.29 -0.83
CA ILE A 4 15.03 1.88 -0.03
C ILE A 4 15.22 0.39 -0.24
N ALA A 5 16.30 0.01 -0.90
CA ALA A 5 16.70 -1.38 -1.04
C ALA A 5 17.39 -1.87 0.23
N ASP A 6 17.39 -3.17 0.45
CA ASP A 6 18.07 -3.82 1.57
C ASP A 6 17.72 -3.23 2.93
N PHE A 7 16.40 -2.99 3.14
CA PHE A 7 15.87 -2.29 4.31
C PHE A 7 16.18 -3.03 5.63
N TYR A 8 15.94 -4.35 5.68
CA TYR A 8 16.31 -5.18 6.82
C TYR A 8 17.64 -5.90 6.58
N THR A 9 18.50 -5.94 7.58
CA THR A 9 19.73 -6.74 7.54
C THR A 9 19.47 -8.23 7.69
N ASN A 10 18.30 -8.61 8.24
CA ASN A 10 17.87 -9.97 8.54
C ASN A 10 16.52 -10.31 7.88
N VAL A 11 16.32 -9.90 6.65
CA VAL A 11 15.03 -10.01 5.94
C VAL A 11 14.47 -11.43 5.87
N ASP A 12 15.34 -12.43 5.75
CA ASP A 12 14.92 -13.85 5.69
C ASP A 12 14.30 -14.30 7.01
N GLU A 13 14.84 -13.83 8.14
CA GLU A 13 14.25 -14.09 9.47
C GLU A 13 12.90 -13.38 9.62
N VAL A 14 12.79 -12.13 9.16
CA VAL A 14 11.53 -11.38 9.14
C VAL A 14 10.49 -12.12 8.31
N ARG A 15 10.86 -12.59 7.13
CA ARG A 15 9.96 -13.37 6.27
C ARG A 15 9.58 -14.71 6.93
N ALA A 16 10.54 -15.44 7.48
CA ALA A 16 10.27 -16.71 8.18
C ALA A 16 9.32 -16.51 9.35
N PHE A 17 9.48 -15.42 10.11
CA PHE A 17 8.58 -15.03 11.19
C PHE A 17 7.16 -14.72 10.63
N ALA A 18 7.07 -13.93 9.56
CA ALA A 18 5.79 -13.56 8.95
C ALA A 18 5.00 -14.81 8.50
N LEU A 19 5.67 -15.78 7.89
CA LEU A 19 5.04 -17.01 7.38
C LEU A 19 4.49 -17.94 8.48
N GLN A 20 4.87 -17.73 9.73
CA GLN A 20 4.38 -18.50 10.89
C GLN A 20 3.18 -17.83 11.56
N GLN A 21 2.80 -16.63 11.15
CA GLN A 21 1.72 -15.90 11.79
C GLN A 21 0.36 -16.33 11.27
N GLU A 22 -0.66 -16.07 12.07
CA GLU A 22 -2.05 -16.24 11.68
C GLU A 22 -2.49 -15.09 10.76
N PHE A 23 -2.98 -15.44 9.57
CA PHE A 23 -3.53 -14.50 8.61
C PHE A 23 -5.05 -14.63 8.58
N VAL A 24 -5.72 -13.53 8.83
CA VAL A 24 -7.19 -13.44 8.77
C VAL A 24 -7.61 -12.61 7.55
N GLY A 25 -8.71 -12.99 6.90
CA GLY A 25 -9.33 -12.26 5.82
C GLY A 25 -10.53 -11.48 6.33
N GLU A 26 -10.60 -10.21 5.99
CA GLU A 26 -11.84 -9.42 6.07
C GLU A 26 -12.31 -9.15 4.65
N GLU A 27 -13.53 -9.59 4.34
CA GLU A 27 -14.05 -9.65 2.96
C GLU A 27 -14.21 -8.28 2.26
N SER A 28 -14.00 -7.15 2.93
CA SER A 28 -14.45 -5.87 2.40
C SER A 28 -13.42 -4.72 2.31
N HIS A 29 -12.25 -4.80 2.93
CA HIS A 29 -11.41 -3.62 3.07
C HIS A 29 -10.03 -3.69 2.40
N PHE A 30 -9.54 -4.87 2.09
CA PHE A 30 -8.25 -5.07 1.41
C PHE A 30 -8.20 -6.43 0.70
N PRO A 31 -7.41 -6.59 -0.36
CA PRO A 31 -7.23 -7.88 -1.00
C PRO A 31 -6.38 -8.83 -0.14
N GLY A 32 -6.67 -10.13 -0.22
CA GLY A 32 -5.91 -11.17 0.46
C GLY A 32 -6.18 -11.25 1.96
N LYS A 33 -5.14 -11.55 2.73
CA LYS A 33 -5.25 -11.73 4.19
C LYS A 33 -4.13 -10.98 4.91
N ARG A 34 -4.42 -10.53 6.12
CA ARG A 34 -3.47 -9.80 6.98
C ARG A 34 -3.31 -10.46 8.34
N THR A 35 -2.15 -10.24 8.96
CA THR A 35 -1.92 -10.53 10.37
C THR A 35 -2.39 -9.36 11.24
N LYS A 36 -2.35 -9.53 12.55
CA LYS A 36 -2.29 -8.39 13.46
C LYS A 36 -1.03 -7.56 13.19
N SER A 37 -1.01 -6.33 13.69
CA SER A 37 0.19 -5.48 13.64
C SER A 37 1.33 -6.05 14.48
N PHE A 38 2.55 -5.99 13.95
CA PHE A 38 3.81 -6.26 14.61
C PHE A 38 4.68 -5.00 14.72
N LEU A 39 4.09 -3.83 14.51
CA LEU A 39 4.78 -2.56 14.64
C LEU A 39 5.23 -2.35 16.09
N ASN A 40 6.54 -2.34 16.31
CA ASN A 40 7.17 -2.11 17.60
C ASN A 40 8.04 -0.85 17.55
N ASP A 41 8.57 -0.44 18.71
CA ASP A 41 9.31 0.81 18.81
C ASP A 41 10.61 0.81 17.99
N SER A 42 11.30 -0.32 17.88
CA SER A 42 12.51 -0.42 17.03
C SER A 42 12.18 -0.20 15.55
N VAL A 43 11.08 -0.78 15.04
CA VAL A 43 10.63 -0.55 13.66
C VAL A 43 10.19 0.89 13.47
N LYS A 44 9.50 1.48 14.45
CA LYS A 44 9.11 2.90 14.41
C LYS A 44 10.32 3.81 14.34
N GLU A 45 11.35 3.57 15.16
CA GLU A 45 12.59 4.33 15.14
C GLU A 45 13.30 4.28 13.78
N ILE A 46 13.40 3.10 13.18
CA ILE A 46 14.00 2.93 11.85
C ILE A 46 13.20 3.73 10.80
N ILE A 47 11.88 3.57 10.77
CA ILE A 47 11.03 4.31 9.83
C ILE A 47 11.13 5.81 10.09
N GLN A 48 11.00 6.24 11.35
CA GLN A 48 11.10 7.65 11.71
C GLN A 48 12.42 8.27 11.27
N SER A 49 13.55 7.62 11.54
CA SER A 49 14.87 8.12 11.12
C SER A 49 15.01 8.21 9.59
N THR A 50 14.39 7.26 8.90
CA THR A 50 14.42 7.19 7.43
C THR A 50 13.62 8.31 6.78
N ILE A 51 12.41 8.60 7.30
CA ILE A 51 11.52 9.58 6.66
C ILE A 51 11.66 11.00 7.21
N LYS A 52 12.23 11.18 8.38
CA LYS A 52 12.37 12.48 9.05
C LYS A 52 12.97 13.57 8.16
N PRO A 53 14.02 13.33 7.35
CA PRO A 53 14.58 14.34 6.46
C PRO A 53 13.61 14.85 5.39
N PHE A 54 12.54 14.09 5.10
CA PHE A 54 11.58 14.36 4.02
C PHE A 54 10.20 14.76 4.53
N ALA A 55 9.81 14.28 5.71
CA ALA A 55 8.46 14.40 6.23
C ALA A 55 8.38 15.00 7.65
N GLY A 56 9.52 15.19 8.31
CA GLY A 56 9.55 15.59 9.72
C GLY A 56 9.22 14.42 10.66
N ASP A 57 8.75 14.76 11.86
CA ASP A 57 8.43 13.76 12.86
C ASP A 57 7.06 13.10 12.59
N VAL A 58 7.00 11.78 12.79
CA VAL A 58 5.75 11.03 12.69
C VAL A 58 4.92 11.31 13.95
N THR A 59 3.77 11.91 13.76
CA THR A 59 2.84 12.27 14.84
C THR A 59 1.77 11.22 15.12
N TRP A 60 1.53 10.34 14.13
CA TRP A 60 0.55 9.26 14.23
C TRP A 60 1.00 8.06 13.37
N TRP A 61 0.90 6.87 13.91
CA TRP A 61 1.39 5.63 13.31
C TRP A 61 0.30 4.80 12.61
N GLY A 62 -0.84 5.40 12.37
CA GLY A 62 -1.97 4.68 11.79
C GLY A 62 -2.71 3.82 12.82
N ASP A 63 -3.57 3.00 12.28
CA ASP A 63 -4.37 2.05 13.03
C ASP A 63 -3.71 0.66 13.11
N HIS A 64 -4.50 -0.36 13.45
CA HIS A 64 -4.09 -1.75 13.56
C HIS A 64 -3.50 -2.37 12.28
N ASN A 65 -3.63 -1.72 11.10
CA ASN A 65 -3.07 -2.22 9.85
C ASN A 65 -1.59 -1.85 9.66
N SER A 66 -1.11 -0.80 10.31
CA SER A 66 0.30 -0.41 10.21
C SER A 66 1.19 -1.48 10.84
N GLY A 67 2.17 -1.98 10.08
CA GLY A 67 3.07 -3.06 10.51
C GLY A 67 2.45 -4.46 10.47
N ALA A 68 1.28 -4.64 9.87
CA ALA A 68 0.73 -5.97 9.59
C ALA A 68 1.41 -6.58 8.37
N PHE A 69 1.65 -7.89 8.42
CA PHE A 69 1.99 -8.65 7.22
C PHE A 69 0.73 -8.91 6.42
N GLN A 70 0.86 -8.85 5.11
CA GLN A 70 -0.23 -9.15 4.18
C GLN A 70 0.27 -10.11 3.10
N TYR A 71 -0.58 -11.05 2.69
CA TYR A 71 -0.34 -11.77 1.46
C TYR A 71 -1.57 -11.74 0.57
N THR A 72 -1.31 -11.76 -0.74
CA THR A 72 -2.29 -11.87 -1.80
C THR A 72 -1.86 -12.97 -2.76
N THR A 73 -2.83 -13.54 -3.46
CA THR A 73 -2.62 -14.60 -4.46
C THR A 73 -3.11 -14.15 -5.83
N ALA A 74 -2.84 -14.92 -6.86
CA ALA A 74 -3.33 -14.64 -8.22
C ALA A 74 -4.87 -14.60 -8.33
N ALA A 75 -5.60 -15.11 -7.33
CA ALA A 75 -7.05 -15.03 -7.28
C ALA A 75 -7.59 -13.70 -6.76
N ASP A 76 -6.75 -12.95 -6.05
CA ASP A 76 -7.17 -11.67 -5.46
C ASP A 76 -7.29 -10.57 -6.51
N ARG A 77 -8.08 -9.57 -6.19
CA ARG A 77 -8.29 -8.37 -7.01
C ARG A 77 -8.20 -7.13 -6.13
N SER A 78 -7.75 -6.03 -6.73
CA SER A 78 -7.70 -4.75 -6.07
C SER A 78 -8.27 -3.66 -6.98
N TRP A 79 -8.38 -2.49 -6.42
CA TRP A 79 -8.88 -1.28 -7.08
C TRP A 79 -7.91 -0.13 -6.86
N ILE A 80 -7.91 0.84 -7.78
CA ILE A 80 -7.14 2.06 -7.60
C ILE A 80 -7.80 2.88 -6.50
N HIS A 81 -7.02 3.27 -5.47
CA HIS A 81 -7.49 3.99 -4.30
C HIS A 81 -6.47 5.02 -3.81
N SER A 82 -6.86 5.75 -2.81
CA SER A 82 -6.05 6.70 -2.05
C SER A 82 -6.27 6.43 -0.56
N ASP A 83 -5.20 6.49 0.22
CA ASP A 83 -5.20 6.45 1.69
C ASP A 83 -5.28 7.88 2.25
N GLY A 84 -6.24 8.67 1.77
CA GLY A 84 -6.30 10.12 1.96
C GLY A 84 -6.46 10.61 3.40
N ASN A 85 -6.51 9.73 4.38
CA ASN A 85 -6.48 10.03 5.81
C ASN A 85 -5.09 9.88 6.43
N THR A 86 -4.08 9.46 5.66
CA THR A 86 -2.68 9.36 6.07
C THR A 86 -1.78 10.21 5.16
N ASP A 87 -0.73 10.80 5.72
CA ASP A 87 0.24 11.55 4.92
C ASP A 87 1.18 10.63 4.14
N TRP A 88 1.54 9.49 4.73
CA TRP A 88 2.45 8.52 4.15
C TRP A 88 1.90 7.11 4.26
N ALA A 89 2.02 6.36 3.16
CA ALA A 89 1.81 4.92 3.12
C ALA A 89 3.13 4.23 2.79
N GLY A 90 3.30 2.99 3.24
CA GLY A 90 4.52 2.23 3.00
C GLY A 90 4.25 0.76 2.76
N VAL A 91 5.05 0.15 1.89
CA VAL A 91 5.04 -1.29 1.62
C VAL A 91 6.47 -1.81 1.63
N LEU A 92 6.71 -2.86 2.41
CA LEU A 92 7.94 -3.63 2.36
C LEU A 92 7.67 -4.95 1.63
N TYR A 93 8.41 -5.20 0.55
CA TYR A 93 8.26 -6.42 -0.23
C TYR A 93 9.07 -7.57 0.39
N LEU A 94 8.39 -8.67 0.70
CA LEU A 94 8.98 -9.84 1.36
C LEU A 94 8.86 -11.13 0.54
N THR A 95 8.53 -11.04 -0.75
CA THR A 95 8.48 -12.21 -1.64
C THR A 95 9.76 -12.29 -2.44
N PRO A 96 10.63 -13.31 -2.22
CA PRO A 96 11.80 -13.56 -3.06
C PRO A 96 11.36 -13.85 -4.50
N ASP A 97 12.19 -13.46 -5.47
CA ASP A 97 12.01 -13.77 -6.89
C ASP A 97 10.65 -13.35 -7.48
N ALA A 98 9.95 -12.39 -6.84
CA ALA A 98 8.72 -11.84 -7.38
C ALA A 98 9.00 -11.12 -8.72
N PRO A 99 8.10 -11.24 -9.70
CA PRO A 99 8.22 -10.43 -10.92
C PRO A 99 8.21 -8.94 -10.56
N LEU A 100 9.13 -8.15 -11.12
CA LEU A 100 9.17 -6.71 -10.87
C LEU A 100 7.86 -6.01 -11.27
N SER A 101 7.09 -6.60 -12.17
CA SER A 101 5.77 -6.11 -12.56
C SER A 101 4.73 -6.15 -11.43
N SER A 102 4.90 -7.05 -10.45
CA SER A 102 3.98 -7.23 -9.31
C SER A 102 4.18 -6.20 -8.18
N GLY A 103 4.71 -5.05 -8.47
CA GLY A 103 4.97 -3.97 -7.52
C GLY A 103 3.75 -3.09 -7.22
N THR A 104 3.99 -1.80 -7.06
CA THR A 104 2.96 -0.78 -6.82
C THR A 104 2.90 0.19 -7.99
N GLY A 105 1.70 0.44 -8.51
CA GLY A 105 1.46 1.45 -9.53
C GLY A 105 0.92 2.74 -8.92
N ILE A 106 1.35 3.88 -9.46
CA ILE A 106 0.81 5.20 -9.15
C ILE A 106 0.07 5.70 -10.40
N PHE A 107 -1.09 6.31 -10.19
CA PHE A 107 -2.02 6.59 -11.27
C PHE A 107 -2.49 8.05 -11.31
N LYS A 108 -2.93 8.43 -12.51
CA LYS A 108 -3.63 9.69 -12.79
C LYS A 108 -4.96 9.36 -13.45
N HIS A 109 -6.04 9.91 -12.96
CA HIS A 109 -7.36 9.73 -13.57
C HIS A 109 -7.50 10.56 -14.83
N LYS A 110 -7.82 9.93 -15.97
CA LYS A 110 -7.84 10.58 -17.29
C LYS A 110 -8.85 11.71 -17.38
N ALA A 111 -10.08 11.47 -16.93
CA ALA A 111 -11.16 12.42 -17.10
C ALA A 111 -11.00 13.69 -16.27
N THR A 112 -10.45 13.56 -15.03
CA THR A 112 -10.30 14.70 -14.11
C THR A 112 -8.91 15.29 -14.10
N GLY A 113 -7.90 14.55 -14.59
CA GLY A 113 -6.49 14.92 -14.49
C GLY A 113 -5.92 14.80 -13.07
N LEU A 114 -6.70 14.35 -12.09
CA LEU A 114 -6.26 14.21 -10.71
C LEU A 114 -5.26 13.06 -10.56
N ARG A 115 -4.28 13.25 -9.69
CA ARG A 115 -3.26 12.27 -9.31
C ARG A 115 -3.39 11.83 -7.85
N ASN A 116 -4.16 12.55 -7.07
CA ASN A 116 -4.33 12.33 -5.64
C ASN A 116 -5.73 12.73 -5.19
N TRP A 117 -6.07 12.34 -3.96
CA TRP A 117 -7.30 12.73 -3.31
C TRP A 117 -7.06 12.97 -1.83
N ILE A 118 -7.21 14.23 -1.41
CA ILE A 118 -7.13 14.64 -0.01
C ILE A 118 -8.55 14.85 0.49
N TYR A 119 -9.01 13.98 1.37
CA TYR A 119 -10.38 14.04 1.87
C TYR A 119 -10.74 15.40 2.46
N LYS A 120 -9.82 16.05 3.18
CA LYS A 120 -10.04 17.34 3.81
C LYS A 120 -10.35 18.48 2.83
N ASP A 121 -9.74 18.42 1.64
CA ASP A 121 -9.81 19.50 0.65
C ASP A 121 -10.97 19.34 -0.34
N HIS A 122 -11.54 18.13 -0.40
CA HIS A 122 -12.54 17.76 -1.40
C HIS A 122 -13.91 17.43 -0.79
N ILE A 123 -14.06 17.50 0.55
CA ILE A 123 -15.33 17.25 1.21
C ILE A 123 -16.09 18.57 1.34
N THR A 124 -17.18 18.69 0.60
CA THR A 124 -18.22 19.67 0.86
C THR A 124 -19.23 19.12 1.88
N GLU A 125 -20.04 19.96 2.52
CA GLU A 125 -21.08 19.50 3.45
C GLU A 125 -22.09 18.53 2.80
N GLU A 126 -22.28 18.62 1.47
CA GLU A 126 -23.11 17.70 0.69
C GLU A 126 -22.47 16.32 0.48
N ASP A 127 -21.15 16.22 0.64
CA ASP A 127 -20.37 15.00 0.37
C ASP A 127 -20.21 14.10 1.60
N LYS A 128 -20.73 14.46 2.76
CA LYS A 128 -20.61 13.65 4.00
C LYS A 128 -21.27 12.27 3.90
N THR A 129 -22.12 12.04 2.92
CA THR A 129 -22.84 10.77 2.72
C THR A 129 -22.30 9.90 1.59
N GLY A 130 -21.28 10.32 0.91
CA GLY A 130 -20.68 9.60 -0.21
C GLY A 130 -20.01 10.60 -1.13
N VAL A 131 -18.69 10.55 -1.22
CA VAL A 131 -17.87 11.49 -1.99
C VAL A 131 -18.27 11.44 -3.47
N LYS A 132 -19.29 12.23 -3.84
CA LYS A 132 -19.66 12.38 -5.25
C LYS A 132 -18.47 12.95 -6.01
N GLY A 133 -18.03 12.21 -7.03
CA GLY A 133 -16.96 12.65 -7.92
C GLY A 133 -15.55 12.17 -7.57
N ALA A 134 -15.37 11.44 -6.46
CA ALA A 134 -14.08 10.80 -6.19
C ALA A 134 -13.87 9.61 -7.14
N PRO A 135 -12.96 9.69 -8.12
CA PRO A 135 -12.83 8.67 -9.16
C PRO A 135 -12.45 7.29 -8.60
N HIS A 136 -11.79 7.25 -7.44
CA HIS A 136 -11.35 6.02 -6.77
C HIS A 136 -12.45 5.35 -5.90
N ARG A 137 -13.67 5.87 -5.87
CA ARG A 137 -14.80 5.34 -5.08
C ARG A 137 -15.98 4.87 -5.92
N GLY A 138 -15.82 4.77 -7.21
CA GLY A 138 -16.90 4.35 -8.12
C GLY A 138 -16.45 3.27 -9.08
N ALA A 139 -17.22 3.09 -10.14
CA ALA A 139 -16.90 2.12 -11.19
C ALA A 139 -15.52 2.35 -11.82
N ASP A 140 -15.05 3.59 -11.86
CA ASP A 140 -13.75 3.93 -12.42
C ASP A 140 -12.59 3.32 -11.62
N SER A 141 -12.74 3.06 -10.32
CA SER A 141 -11.67 2.49 -9.48
C SER A 141 -11.18 1.12 -9.95
N VAL A 142 -12.05 0.35 -10.58
CA VAL A 142 -11.76 -0.99 -11.11
C VAL A 142 -11.59 -1.01 -12.62
N ASP A 143 -11.91 0.06 -13.32
CA ASP A 143 -11.72 0.21 -14.76
C ASP A 143 -10.38 0.92 -15.06
N TYR A 144 -9.33 0.13 -15.19
CA TYR A 144 -7.97 0.63 -15.47
C TYR A 144 -7.86 1.42 -16.78
N THR A 145 -8.81 1.29 -17.71
CA THR A 145 -8.82 2.10 -18.94
C THR A 145 -9.06 3.59 -18.68
N LYS A 146 -9.62 3.94 -17.52
CA LYS A 146 -9.87 5.31 -17.08
C LYS A 146 -8.64 6.00 -16.48
N TRP A 147 -7.52 5.28 -16.35
CA TRP A 147 -6.32 5.75 -15.66
C TRP A 147 -5.09 5.67 -16.54
N ASP A 148 -4.18 6.62 -16.34
CA ASP A 148 -2.81 6.55 -16.81
C ASP A 148 -1.92 6.11 -15.66
N MET A 149 -1.16 5.04 -15.83
CA MET A 149 -0.10 4.70 -14.90
C MET A 149 1.05 5.68 -15.10
N VAL A 150 1.33 6.49 -14.08
CA VAL A 150 2.35 7.55 -14.15
C VAL A 150 3.66 7.14 -13.51
N ASP A 151 3.63 6.10 -12.67
CA ASP A 151 4.84 5.51 -12.10
C ASP A 151 4.59 4.04 -11.73
N ARG A 152 5.65 3.25 -11.71
CA ARG A 152 5.65 1.84 -11.29
C ARG A 152 6.87 1.56 -10.45
N ILE A 153 6.66 1.10 -9.21
CA ILE A 153 7.72 0.64 -8.33
C ILE A 153 7.72 -0.88 -8.32
N GLY A 154 8.82 -1.48 -8.78
CA GLY A 154 8.95 -2.94 -8.88
C GLY A 154 8.98 -3.62 -7.52
N ASN A 155 8.35 -4.81 -7.43
CA ASN A 155 8.44 -5.71 -6.29
C ASN A 155 9.84 -6.31 -6.27
N MET A 156 10.70 -5.80 -5.41
CA MET A 156 12.04 -6.33 -5.17
C MET A 156 12.13 -6.75 -3.70
N TYR A 157 12.61 -7.95 -3.47
CA TYR A 157 12.77 -8.50 -2.13
C TYR A 157 13.55 -7.54 -1.23
N ASN A 158 13.08 -7.32 0.00
CA ASN A 158 13.67 -6.40 0.97
C ASN A 158 13.68 -4.92 0.56
N ARG A 159 12.80 -4.51 -0.36
CA ARG A 159 12.61 -3.11 -0.70
C ARG A 159 11.46 -2.51 0.11
N LEU A 160 11.76 -1.48 0.89
CA LEU A 160 10.74 -0.59 1.45
C LEU A 160 10.46 0.52 0.44
N ILE A 161 9.19 0.71 0.12
CA ILE A 161 8.71 1.90 -0.57
C ILE A 161 7.82 2.72 0.36
N MET A 162 7.94 4.03 0.28
CA MET A 162 7.06 4.97 0.96
C MET A 162 6.62 6.07 0.00
N TYR A 163 5.34 6.39 0.02
CA TYR A 163 4.74 7.40 -0.85
C TYR A 163 3.66 8.17 -0.10
N ARG A 164 3.24 9.30 -0.67
CA ARG A 164 2.12 10.08 -0.12
C ARG A 164 0.85 9.25 -0.17
N GLY A 165 0.19 9.08 0.97
CA GLY A 165 -1.04 8.29 1.08
C GLY A 165 -2.19 8.83 0.22
N ASP A 166 -2.20 10.13 -0.07
CA ASP A 166 -3.18 10.77 -0.91
C ASP A 166 -3.07 10.43 -2.41
N LEU A 167 -1.92 9.89 -2.89
CA LEU A 167 -1.76 9.49 -4.29
C LEU A 167 -2.67 8.33 -4.65
N PHE A 168 -3.20 8.35 -5.87
CA PHE A 168 -3.92 7.18 -6.41
C PHE A 168 -2.94 6.06 -6.70
N HIS A 169 -3.15 4.93 -6.06
CA HIS A 169 -2.25 3.78 -6.16
C HIS A 169 -2.99 2.45 -6.10
N VAL A 170 -2.28 1.40 -6.50
CA VAL A 170 -2.75 0.03 -6.38
C VAL A 170 -1.58 -0.96 -6.45
N SER A 171 -1.76 -2.10 -5.82
CA SER A 171 -0.91 -3.28 -6.03
C SER A 171 -1.11 -3.87 -7.42
N LEU A 172 -0.01 -4.17 -8.12
CA LEU A 172 -0.01 -4.70 -9.49
C LEU A 172 0.25 -6.22 -9.50
N ASP A 173 -0.26 -6.89 -10.53
CA ASP A 173 0.09 -8.26 -10.93
C ASP A 173 0.21 -9.24 -9.74
N TYR A 174 -0.92 -9.58 -9.14
CA TYR A 174 -0.98 -10.58 -8.08
C TYR A 174 -0.51 -11.94 -8.58
N LEU A 175 0.24 -12.64 -7.74
CA LEU A 175 0.93 -13.87 -8.10
C LEU A 175 0.79 -14.95 -7.03
N GLY A 176 1.17 -16.19 -7.41
CA GLY A 176 1.17 -17.34 -6.49
C GLY A 176 -0.21 -17.89 -6.22
N LYS A 177 -0.25 -19.00 -5.50
CA LYS A 177 -1.48 -19.73 -5.18
C LYS A 177 -1.74 -19.80 -3.67
N ASP A 178 -0.73 -19.56 -2.87
CA ASP A 178 -0.73 -19.75 -1.42
C ASP A 178 0.24 -18.79 -0.73
N LEU A 179 0.26 -18.82 0.60
CA LEU A 179 1.10 -17.97 1.44
C LEU A 179 2.61 -18.05 1.10
N GLN A 180 3.10 -19.22 0.67
CA GLN A 180 4.53 -19.41 0.37
C GLN A 180 4.94 -18.77 -0.95
N LYS A 181 4.02 -18.68 -1.92
CA LYS A 181 4.23 -18.24 -3.30
C LYS A 181 3.42 -17.01 -3.68
N GLY A 182 2.61 -16.49 -2.77
CA GLY A 182 1.88 -15.24 -2.94
C GLY A 182 2.77 -14.01 -2.81
N ARG A 183 2.16 -12.87 -3.08
CA ARG A 183 2.79 -11.57 -2.91
C ARG A 183 2.68 -11.09 -1.46
#